data_3743a127f5492dd0fbba3719c3fef651
#
_entry.id   3743a127f5492dd0fbba3719c3fef651
#
_cell.length_a   1.000
_cell.length_b   1.000
_cell.length_c   1.000
_cell.angle_alpha   90.00
_cell.angle_beta   90.00
_cell.angle_gamma   90.00
#
_symmetry.space_group_name_H-M   'P 1'
#
loop_
_entity.id
_entity.type
_entity.pdbx_description
1 polymer ?
#
loop_
_entity_poly.entity_id
_entity_poly.type
_entity_poly.pdbx_seq_one_letter_code
_entity_poly.pdbx_strand_id
1 'polypeptide(L)'
;AVFEGLILCGAAMKFAGVSRPASGTEHYLSHIWDMRGAEFGTPVEFHGIQCALGTLISIKLYEKIKNITPERKKAFDYVEKFDFHAWSKKLREFLGKGAESMIALEEKEQKYDIESHKRRFEIIAEKWDNILSIIREELPSTEELQSLYTKVGLPKTMAEIGLDEEILPLTFKASKDIRDKYVLPRLCWDLGI
;
A
#
# COMPACT_ATOMS: atom_id res chain seq x y z
N ALA A 1 13.62 22.29 5.00
CA ALA A 1 12.84 21.18 4.39
C ALA A 1 12.46 20.10 5.43
N VAL A 2 13.42 19.34 6.05
CA VAL A 2 13.10 18.21 6.95
C VAL A 2 12.27 18.68 8.17
N PHE A 3 12.73 19.69 8.88
CA PHE A 3 12.02 20.26 10.04
C PHE A 3 10.62 20.79 9.67
N GLU A 4 10.51 21.49 8.57
CA GLU A 4 9.25 21.99 8.04
C GLU A 4 8.28 20.83 7.69
N GLY A 5 8.79 19.78 7.03
CA GLY A 5 8.00 18.57 6.74
C GLY A 5 7.48 17.88 8.00
N LEU A 6 8.30 17.81 9.06
CA LEU A 6 7.86 17.25 10.36
C LEU A 6 6.75 18.11 11.01
N ILE A 7 6.85 19.44 10.94
CA ILE A 7 5.80 20.33 11.46
C ILE A 7 4.51 20.16 10.67
N LEU A 8 4.58 20.15 9.34
CA LEU A 8 3.40 19.96 8.48
C LEU A 8 2.73 18.61 8.71
N CYS A 9 3.52 17.55 8.84
CA CYS A 9 3.03 16.21 9.18
C CYS A 9 2.34 16.19 10.55
N GLY A 10 2.95 16.84 11.56
CA GLY A 10 2.35 16.99 12.88
C GLY A 10 1.06 17.80 12.87
N ALA A 11 0.99 18.87 12.09
CA ALA A 11 -0.22 19.66 11.89
C ALA A 11 -1.32 18.83 11.23
N ALA A 12 -1.01 18.07 10.17
CA ALA A 12 -1.96 17.19 9.49
C ALA A 12 -2.54 16.13 10.46
N MET A 13 -1.71 15.51 11.29
CA MET A 13 -2.16 14.59 12.33
C MET A 13 -3.08 15.27 13.36
N LYS A 14 -2.74 16.50 13.76
CA LYS A 14 -3.56 17.27 14.68
C LYS A 14 -4.95 17.59 14.11
N PHE A 15 -5.02 18.01 12.85
CA PHE A 15 -6.29 18.27 12.16
C PHE A 15 -7.12 17.00 11.98
N ALA A 16 -6.49 15.89 11.65
CA ALA A 16 -7.18 14.62 11.48
C ALA A 16 -7.61 13.96 12.81
N GLY A 17 -7.05 14.37 13.94
CA GLY A 17 -7.26 13.74 15.24
C GLY A 17 -6.69 12.33 15.39
N VAL A 18 -5.91 11.90 14.40
CA VAL A 18 -5.30 10.55 14.33
C VAL A 18 -3.93 10.63 13.64
N SER A 19 -3.08 9.62 13.85
CA SER A 19 -1.74 9.53 13.20
C SER A 19 -1.77 9.06 11.74
N ARG A 20 -2.95 8.78 11.20
CA ARG A 20 -3.10 8.22 9.83
C ARG A 20 -2.46 9.05 8.71
N PRO A 21 -2.48 10.40 8.73
CA PRO A 21 -1.82 11.19 7.69
C PRO A 21 -0.30 10.97 7.58
N ALA A 22 0.33 10.52 8.65
CA ALA A 22 1.79 10.31 8.70
C ALA A 22 2.26 8.95 8.17
N SER A 23 1.36 8.08 7.72
CA SER A 23 1.72 6.75 7.25
C SER A 23 0.85 6.31 6.08
N GLY A 24 1.45 6.05 4.94
CA GLY A 24 0.77 5.59 3.72
C GLY A 24 1.11 4.14 3.38
N THR A 25 1.05 3.82 2.09
CA THR A 25 1.40 2.50 1.55
C THR A 25 2.85 2.13 1.86
N GLU A 26 3.76 3.10 1.83
CA GLU A 26 5.18 2.94 2.12
C GLU A 26 5.43 2.32 3.51
N HIS A 27 4.72 2.79 4.52
CA HIS A 27 4.77 2.23 5.88
C HIS A 27 4.28 0.78 5.93
N TYR A 28 3.23 0.48 5.16
CA TYR A 28 2.66 -0.86 5.17
C TYR A 28 3.56 -1.86 4.46
N LEU A 29 4.25 -1.45 3.41
CA LEU A 29 5.29 -2.27 2.77
C LEU A 29 6.44 -2.55 3.77
N SER A 30 6.93 -1.52 4.46
CA SER A 30 7.95 -1.66 5.51
C SER A 30 7.51 -2.64 6.60
N HIS A 31 6.29 -2.53 7.12
CA HIS A 31 5.78 -3.45 8.14
C HIS A 31 5.71 -4.91 7.65
N ILE A 32 5.37 -5.17 6.39
CA ILE A 32 5.42 -6.53 5.83
C ILE A 32 6.85 -7.06 5.84
N TRP A 33 7.84 -6.23 5.44
CA TRP A 33 9.25 -6.63 5.47
C TRP A 33 9.74 -6.88 6.90
N ASP A 34 9.36 -6.03 7.86
CA ASP A 34 9.67 -6.22 9.29
C ASP A 34 9.07 -7.52 9.84
N MET A 35 7.80 -7.83 9.51
CA MET A 35 7.15 -9.08 9.93
C MET A 35 7.90 -10.30 9.37
N ARG A 36 8.32 -10.25 8.10
CA ARG A 36 9.08 -11.33 7.47
C ARG A 36 10.48 -11.47 8.09
N GLY A 37 11.12 -10.36 8.41
CA GLY A 37 12.39 -10.36 9.13
C GLY A 37 12.29 -11.03 10.49
N ALA A 38 11.26 -10.70 11.25
CA ALA A 38 11.01 -11.27 12.56
C ALA A 38 10.65 -12.77 12.53
N GLU A 39 9.90 -13.22 11.51
CA GLU A 39 9.46 -14.62 11.41
C GLU A 39 10.47 -15.53 10.71
N PHE A 40 11.10 -15.06 9.62
CA PHE A 40 11.91 -15.89 8.74
C PHE A 40 13.39 -15.48 8.68
N GLY A 41 13.80 -14.44 9.43
CA GLY A 41 15.17 -13.93 9.41
C GLY A 41 15.57 -13.30 8.07
N THR A 42 14.61 -12.82 7.29
CA THR A 42 14.93 -12.06 6.06
C THR A 42 15.60 -10.74 6.41
N PRO A 43 16.46 -10.18 5.54
CA PRO A 43 17.10 -8.89 5.79
C PRO A 43 16.08 -7.81 6.14
N VAL A 44 16.41 -6.98 7.13
CA VAL A 44 15.63 -5.83 7.57
C VAL A 44 16.53 -4.61 7.59
N GLU A 45 16.13 -3.56 6.89
CA GLU A 45 16.85 -2.29 6.87
C GLU A 45 16.18 -1.28 7.83
N PHE A 46 16.81 -0.16 8.11
CA PHE A 46 16.20 0.89 8.91
C PHE A 46 14.84 1.30 8.34
N HIS A 47 13.85 1.46 9.23
CA HIS A 47 12.46 1.76 8.84
C HIS A 47 12.34 2.93 7.84
N GLY A 48 13.09 4.01 8.04
CA GLY A 48 13.09 5.14 7.10
C GLY A 48 13.62 4.80 5.70
N ILE A 49 14.60 3.90 5.61
CA ILE A 49 15.13 3.39 4.33
C ILE A 49 14.08 2.53 3.62
N GLN A 50 13.44 1.64 4.37
CA GLN A 50 12.34 0.82 3.84
C GLN A 50 11.16 1.69 3.37
N CYS A 51 10.77 2.71 4.15
CA CYS A 51 9.72 3.66 3.76
C CYS A 51 10.12 4.45 2.51
N ALA A 52 11.39 4.87 2.37
CA ALA A 52 11.84 5.54 1.16
C ALA A 52 11.66 4.65 -0.07
N LEU A 53 12.11 3.39 -0.01
CA LEU A 53 11.90 2.44 -1.09
C LEU A 53 10.40 2.20 -1.35
N GLY A 54 9.61 2.03 -0.29
CA GLY A 54 8.15 1.88 -0.36
C GLY A 54 7.46 3.07 -1.03
N THR A 55 7.96 4.30 -0.79
CA THR A 55 7.48 5.51 -1.47
C THR A 55 7.74 5.44 -2.97
N LEU A 56 8.97 5.08 -3.38
CA LEU A 56 9.30 4.95 -4.81
C LEU A 56 8.44 3.88 -5.51
N ILE A 57 8.21 2.74 -4.86
CA ILE A 57 7.31 1.68 -5.36
C ILE A 57 5.89 2.21 -5.51
N SER A 58 5.40 2.95 -4.51
CA SER A 58 4.05 3.52 -4.53
C SER A 58 3.88 4.54 -5.66
N ILE A 59 4.86 5.43 -5.88
CA ILE A 59 4.83 6.40 -6.99
C ILE A 59 4.79 5.70 -8.35
N LYS A 60 5.62 4.68 -8.57
CA LYS A 60 5.60 3.86 -9.80
C LYS A 60 4.23 3.23 -10.05
N LEU A 61 3.53 2.80 -8.99
CA LEU A 61 2.19 2.23 -9.10
C LEU A 61 1.14 3.30 -9.38
N TYR A 62 1.22 4.48 -8.76
CA TYR A 62 0.33 5.60 -9.08
C TYR A 62 0.46 6.05 -10.54
N GLU A 63 1.66 6.03 -11.11
CA GLU A 63 1.85 6.31 -12.53
C GLU A 63 1.14 5.30 -13.45
N LYS A 64 1.12 4.02 -13.07
CA LYS A 64 0.35 3.00 -13.80
C LYS A 64 -1.16 3.25 -13.67
N ILE A 65 -1.63 3.65 -12.49
CA ILE A 65 -3.04 3.94 -12.23
C ILE A 65 -3.55 5.11 -13.06
N LYS A 66 -2.72 6.10 -13.38
CA LYS A 66 -3.10 7.22 -14.26
C LYS A 66 -3.65 6.77 -15.64
N ASN A 67 -3.31 5.55 -16.06
CA ASN A 67 -3.71 4.99 -17.36
C ASN A 67 -4.84 3.94 -17.25
N ILE A 68 -5.46 3.82 -16.07
CA ILE A 68 -6.53 2.87 -15.83
C ILE A 68 -7.87 3.57 -15.93
N THR A 69 -8.84 2.88 -16.53
CA THR A 69 -10.25 3.23 -16.46
C THR A 69 -10.95 2.21 -15.56
N PRO A 70 -11.72 2.63 -14.54
CA PRO A 70 -12.48 1.71 -13.71
C PRO A 70 -13.50 0.91 -14.54
N GLU A 71 -13.41 -0.41 -14.49
CA GLU A 71 -14.30 -1.32 -15.21
C GLU A 71 -15.14 -2.13 -14.22
N ARG A 72 -16.45 -1.80 -14.13
CA ARG A 72 -17.38 -2.45 -13.19
C ARG A 72 -17.35 -3.97 -13.27
N LYS A 73 -17.46 -4.53 -14.48
CA LYS A 73 -17.46 -5.98 -14.65
C LYS A 73 -16.20 -6.63 -14.13
N LYS A 74 -15.04 -6.08 -14.48
CA LYS A 74 -13.74 -6.59 -14.05
C LYS A 74 -13.60 -6.55 -12.53
N ALA A 75 -13.95 -5.42 -11.90
CA ALA A 75 -13.88 -5.23 -10.47
C ALA A 75 -14.79 -6.21 -9.71
N PHE A 76 -16.03 -6.37 -10.17
CA PHE A 76 -17.01 -7.25 -9.52
C PHE A 76 -16.63 -8.73 -9.70
N ASP A 77 -16.29 -9.15 -10.93
CA ASP A 77 -15.84 -10.52 -11.21
C ASP A 77 -14.60 -10.90 -10.37
N TYR A 78 -13.70 -9.92 -10.08
CA TYR A 78 -12.52 -10.14 -9.26
C TYR A 78 -12.87 -10.44 -7.80
N VAL A 79 -13.77 -9.66 -7.21
CA VAL A 79 -14.15 -9.80 -5.80
C VAL A 79 -15.09 -11.00 -5.59
N GLU A 80 -15.99 -11.28 -6.53
CA GLU A 80 -16.86 -12.47 -6.46
C GLU A 80 -16.06 -13.80 -6.48
N LYS A 81 -14.88 -13.81 -7.08
CA LYS A 81 -13.98 -14.98 -7.11
C LYS A 81 -13.02 -15.02 -5.92
N PHE A 82 -13.04 -14.00 -5.07
CA PHE A 82 -12.12 -13.93 -3.94
C PHE A 82 -12.51 -14.93 -2.84
N ASP A 83 -11.57 -15.80 -2.52
CA ASP A 83 -11.68 -16.76 -1.42
C ASP A 83 -10.85 -16.28 -0.23
N PHE A 84 -11.53 -15.78 0.81
CA PHE A 84 -10.89 -15.28 2.03
C PHE A 84 -10.15 -16.39 2.79
N HIS A 85 -10.64 -17.64 2.76
CA HIS A 85 -9.97 -18.74 3.43
C HIS A 85 -8.64 -19.09 2.73
N ALA A 86 -8.66 -19.20 1.40
CA ALA A 86 -7.45 -19.40 0.62
C ALA A 86 -6.46 -18.24 0.78
N TRP A 87 -6.95 -17.00 0.84
CA TRP A 87 -6.13 -15.82 1.12
C TRP A 87 -5.51 -15.86 2.51
N SER A 88 -6.28 -16.18 3.54
CA SER A 88 -5.80 -16.32 4.91
C SER A 88 -4.70 -17.38 5.05
N LYS A 89 -4.87 -18.52 4.37
CA LYS A 89 -3.83 -19.56 4.29
C LYS A 89 -2.54 -18.99 3.67
N LYS A 90 -2.66 -18.29 2.54
CA LYS A 90 -1.52 -17.68 1.86
C LYS A 90 -0.82 -16.61 2.70
N LEU A 91 -1.57 -15.81 3.48
CA LEU A 91 -1.00 -14.86 4.41
C LEU A 91 -0.18 -15.55 5.51
N ARG A 92 -0.69 -16.67 6.08
CA ARG A 92 0.05 -17.47 7.08
C ARG A 92 1.35 -18.04 6.52
N GLU A 93 1.31 -18.56 5.31
CA GLU A 93 2.52 -19.05 4.61
C GLU A 93 3.53 -17.93 4.37
N PHE A 94 3.06 -16.72 4.10
CA PHE A 94 3.89 -15.57 3.74
C PHE A 94 4.43 -14.79 4.94
N LEU A 95 3.67 -14.68 6.04
CA LEU A 95 3.96 -13.81 7.19
C LEU A 95 4.07 -14.56 8.52
N GLY A 96 3.82 -15.87 8.54
CA GLY A 96 3.81 -16.66 9.76
C GLY A 96 2.85 -16.10 10.80
N LYS A 97 3.32 -15.93 12.03
CA LYS A 97 2.51 -15.41 13.17
C LYS A 97 1.95 -14.01 12.93
N GLY A 98 2.64 -13.17 12.14
CA GLY A 98 2.19 -11.83 11.80
C GLY A 98 0.85 -11.79 11.05
N ALA A 99 0.49 -12.87 10.34
CA ALA A 99 -0.77 -12.96 9.60
C ALA A 99 -2.02 -12.95 10.49
N GLU A 100 -1.94 -13.50 11.70
CA GLU A 100 -3.15 -13.73 12.53
C GLU A 100 -3.87 -12.43 12.91
N SER A 101 -3.12 -11.39 13.26
CA SER A 101 -3.71 -10.08 13.57
C SER A 101 -4.36 -9.43 12.37
N MET A 102 -3.80 -9.63 11.16
CA MET A 102 -4.34 -9.12 9.91
C MET A 102 -5.64 -9.85 9.52
N ILE A 103 -5.65 -11.17 9.64
CA ILE A 103 -6.82 -12.00 9.38
C ILE A 103 -7.96 -11.64 10.33
N ALA A 104 -7.68 -11.57 11.63
CA ALA A 104 -8.68 -11.20 12.64
C ALA A 104 -9.24 -9.78 12.41
N LEU A 105 -8.41 -8.83 11.95
CA LEU A 105 -8.86 -7.48 11.61
C LEU A 105 -9.80 -7.50 10.39
N GLU A 106 -9.45 -8.25 9.34
CA GLU A 106 -10.29 -8.35 8.15
C GLU A 106 -11.63 -9.05 8.43
N GLU A 107 -11.64 -10.09 9.27
CA GLU A 107 -12.87 -10.74 9.74
C GLU A 107 -13.76 -9.77 10.51
N LYS A 108 -13.17 -8.96 11.39
CA LYS A 108 -13.91 -7.95 12.15
C LYS A 108 -14.47 -6.83 11.26
N GLU A 109 -13.66 -6.30 10.37
CA GLU A 109 -14.00 -5.14 9.53
C GLU A 109 -14.78 -5.54 8.26
N GLN A 110 -14.82 -6.82 7.91
CA GLN A 110 -15.51 -7.39 6.74
C GLN A 110 -15.23 -6.63 5.44
N LYS A 111 -13.97 -6.22 5.22
CA LYS A 111 -13.57 -5.41 4.05
C LYS A 111 -13.74 -6.14 2.72
N TYR A 112 -13.82 -7.48 2.77
CA TYR A 112 -14.07 -8.34 1.61
C TYR A 112 -15.57 -8.57 1.31
N ASP A 113 -16.45 -7.94 2.08
CA ASP A 113 -17.89 -8.00 1.80
C ASP A 113 -18.21 -7.46 0.40
N ILE A 114 -18.92 -8.27 -0.41
CA ILE A 114 -19.19 -7.98 -1.82
C ILE A 114 -20.03 -6.71 -1.98
N GLU A 115 -21.05 -6.52 -1.15
CA GLU A 115 -21.92 -5.36 -1.25
C GLU A 115 -21.20 -4.07 -0.81
N SER A 116 -20.34 -4.16 0.19
CA SER A 116 -19.48 -3.05 0.59
C SER A 116 -18.46 -2.70 -0.50
N HIS A 117 -17.90 -3.71 -1.19
CA HIS A 117 -17.02 -3.51 -2.34
C HIS A 117 -17.75 -2.79 -3.47
N LYS A 118 -18.96 -3.25 -3.85
CA LYS A 118 -19.75 -2.61 -4.92
C LYS A 118 -20.01 -1.13 -4.60
N ARG A 119 -20.41 -0.81 -3.36
CA ARG A 119 -20.60 0.59 -2.95
C ARG A 119 -19.32 1.42 -3.05
N ARG A 120 -18.18 0.89 -2.61
CA ARG A 120 -16.90 1.59 -2.74
C ARG A 120 -16.52 1.81 -4.20
N PHE A 121 -16.67 0.79 -5.04
CA PHE A 121 -16.39 0.88 -6.48
C PHE A 121 -17.20 1.99 -7.16
N GLU A 122 -18.50 2.09 -6.89
CA GLU A 122 -19.35 3.14 -7.49
C GLU A 122 -18.85 4.55 -7.10
N ILE A 123 -18.45 4.75 -5.84
CA ILE A 123 -17.86 6.02 -5.38
C ILE A 123 -16.53 6.28 -6.10
N ILE A 124 -15.69 5.27 -6.23
CA ILE A 124 -14.40 5.37 -6.93
C ILE A 124 -14.63 5.76 -8.39
N ALA A 125 -15.55 5.07 -9.08
CA ALA A 125 -15.84 5.33 -10.48
C ALA A 125 -16.41 6.74 -10.70
N GLU A 126 -17.33 7.19 -9.81
CA GLU A 126 -17.87 8.55 -9.84
C GLU A 126 -16.79 9.62 -9.63
N LYS A 127 -15.85 9.37 -8.73
CA LYS A 127 -14.81 10.34 -8.35
C LYS A 127 -13.47 10.12 -9.09
N TRP A 128 -13.46 9.27 -10.12
CA TRP A 128 -12.20 8.86 -10.75
C TRP A 128 -11.37 10.01 -11.30
N ASP A 129 -11.99 10.97 -11.98
CA ASP A 129 -11.30 12.13 -12.51
C ASP A 129 -10.69 12.99 -11.38
N ASN A 130 -11.39 13.14 -10.25
CA ASN A 130 -10.86 13.84 -9.08
C ASN A 130 -9.67 13.09 -8.47
N ILE A 131 -9.74 11.76 -8.40
CA ILE A 131 -8.63 10.93 -7.93
C ILE A 131 -7.41 11.12 -8.83
N LEU A 132 -7.60 11.08 -10.15
CA LEU A 132 -6.53 11.30 -11.12
C LEU A 132 -5.95 12.72 -11.04
N SER A 133 -6.79 13.75 -10.82
CA SER A 133 -6.33 15.13 -10.62
C SER A 133 -5.40 15.23 -9.42
N ILE A 134 -5.83 14.71 -8.26
CA ILE A 134 -5.01 14.68 -7.04
C ILE A 134 -3.67 13.96 -7.28
N ILE A 135 -3.68 12.80 -7.94
CA ILE A 135 -2.45 12.06 -8.24
C ILE A 135 -1.50 12.88 -9.11
N ARG A 136 -2.03 13.65 -10.09
CA ARG A 136 -1.21 14.48 -10.99
C ARG A 136 -0.66 15.73 -10.32
N GLU A 137 -1.42 16.31 -9.41
CA GLU A 137 -1.10 17.59 -8.78
C GLU A 137 -0.19 17.42 -7.55
N GLU A 138 -0.39 16.34 -6.78
CA GLU A 138 0.26 16.18 -5.47
C GLU A 138 1.46 15.22 -5.49
N LEU A 139 1.58 14.34 -6.48
CA LEU A 139 2.66 13.35 -6.49
C LEU A 139 3.77 13.73 -7.48
N PRO A 140 5.05 13.60 -7.07
CA PRO A 140 6.17 13.77 -7.97
C PRO A 140 6.19 12.67 -9.04
N SER A 141 6.91 12.89 -10.14
CA SER A 141 7.20 11.82 -11.09
C SER A 141 8.20 10.81 -10.52
N THR A 142 8.20 9.60 -11.08
CA THR A 142 9.19 8.57 -10.74
C THR A 142 10.62 9.06 -11.00
N GLU A 143 10.84 9.77 -12.11
CA GLU A 143 12.15 10.31 -12.51
C GLU A 143 12.67 11.37 -11.54
N GLU A 144 11.81 12.29 -11.10
CA GLU A 144 12.17 13.30 -10.11
C GLU A 144 12.57 12.65 -8.78
N LEU A 145 11.76 11.69 -8.32
CA LEU A 145 12.04 11.00 -7.06
C LEU A 145 13.33 10.15 -7.14
N GLN A 146 13.54 9.42 -8.25
CA GLN A 146 14.77 8.66 -8.47
C GLN A 146 16.01 9.54 -8.54
N SER A 147 15.90 10.72 -9.16
CA SER A 147 16.98 11.71 -9.20
C SER A 147 17.36 12.19 -7.81
N LEU A 148 16.35 12.49 -6.98
CA LEU A 148 16.55 12.86 -5.58
C LEU A 148 17.22 11.73 -4.79
N TYR A 149 16.74 10.48 -4.92
CA TYR A 149 17.30 9.30 -4.24
C TYR A 149 18.76 9.08 -4.62
N THR A 150 19.11 9.26 -5.89
CA THR A 150 20.51 9.19 -6.33
C THR A 150 21.39 10.23 -5.62
N LYS A 151 20.90 11.47 -5.47
CA LYS A 151 21.66 12.55 -4.83
C LYS A 151 21.91 12.31 -3.33
N VAL A 152 21.00 11.62 -2.65
CA VAL A 152 21.09 11.40 -1.20
C VAL A 152 21.47 9.95 -0.83
N GLY A 153 21.74 9.09 -1.82
CA GLY A 153 22.19 7.71 -1.60
C GLY A 153 21.09 6.76 -1.08
N LEU A 154 19.80 7.01 -1.39
CA LEU A 154 18.71 6.13 -1.01
C LEU A 154 18.54 4.97 -2.01
N PRO A 155 18.11 3.79 -1.54
CA PRO A 155 17.89 2.63 -2.40
C PRO A 155 16.73 2.85 -3.38
N LYS A 156 16.82 2.24 -4.56
CA LYS A 156 15.83 2.31 -5.64
C LYS A 156 15.27 0.95 -6.03
N THR A 157 15.87 -0.12 -5.52
CA THR A 157 15.48 -1.51 -5.74
C THR A 157 15.43 -2.28 -4.42
N MET A 158 14.67 -3.37 -4.39
CA MET A 158 14.62 -4.25 -3.22
C MET A 158 15.97 -4.97 -3.00
N ALA A 159 16.67 -5.29 -4.07
CA ALA A 159 18.00 -5.92 -4.01
C ALA A 159 19.02 -5.04 -3.25
N GLU A 160 18.94 -3.71 -3.35
CA GLU A 160 19.81 -2.78 -2.62
C GLU A 160 19.61 -2.80 -1.09
N ILE A 161 18.48 -3.34 -0.62
CA ILE A 161 18.21 -3.59 0.80
C ILE A 161 18.21 -5.09 1.15
N GLY A 162 18.76 -5.93 0.26
CA GLY A 162 18.89 -7.38 0.47
C GLY A 162 17.60 -8.18 0.35
N LEU A 163 16.54 -7.62 -0.20
CA LEU A 163 15.26 -8.30 -0.41
C LEU A 163 15.09 -8.78 -1.86
N ASP A 164 14.41 -9.91 -2.02
CA ASP A 164 14.07 -10.46 -3.31
C ASP A 164 12.89 -9.70 -3.94
N GLU A 165 13.03 -9.28 -5.19
CA GLU A 165 11.98 -8.63 -5.98
C GLU A 165 10.74 -9.54 -6.16
N GLU A 166 10.90 -10.85 -6.14
CA GLU A 166 9.80 -11.82 -6.32
C GLU A 166 8.74 -11.73 -5.22
N ILE A 167 9.10 -11.28 -4.02
CA ILE A 167 8.14 -11.12 -2.93
C ILE A 167 7.28 -9.86 -3.07
N LEU A 168 7.65 -8.88 -3.91
CA LEU A 168 6.99 -7.58 -4.00
C LEU A 168 5.50 -7.67 -4.33
N PRO A 169 5.04 -8.48 -5.29
CA PRO A 169 3.60 -8.56 -5.60
C PRO A 169 2.77 -9.05 -4.41
N LEU A 170 3.29 -10.00 -3.63
CA LEU A 170 2.58 -10.51 -2.46
C LEU A 170 2.69 -9.56 -1.27
N THR A 171 3.84 -8.91 -1.07
CA THR A 171 4.03 -7.81 -0.11
C THR A 171 2.99 -6.71 -0.33
N PHE A 172 2.84 -6.26 -1.58
CA PHE A 172 1.88 -5.23 -1.94
C PHE A 172 0.43 -5.68 -1.67
N LYS A 173 0.07 -6.88 -2.10
CA LYS A 173 -1.27 -7.43 -1.86
C LYS A 173 -1.59 -7.61 -0.37
N ALA A 174 -0.63 -8.08 0.42
CA ALA A 174 -0.80 -8.28 1.86
C ALA A 174 -0.91 -6.94 2.61
N SER A 175 -0.22 -5.91 2.15
CA SER A 175 -0.17 -4.62 2.85
C SER A 175 -1.54 -3.93 3.01
N LYS A 176 -2.54 -4.26 2.17
CA LYS A 176 -3.92 -3.74 2.31
C LYS A 176 -4.63 -4.20 3.59
N ASP A 177 -4.15 -5.29 4.21
CA ASP A 177 -4.79 -5.94 5.36
C ASP A 177 -4.14 -5.60 6.71
N ILE A 178 -3.03 -4.83 6.71
CA ILE A 178 -2.30 -4.47 7.94
C ILE A 178 -3.18 -3.66 8.92
N ARG A 179 -4.01 -2.76 8.39
CA ARG A 179 -4.87 -1.87 9.20
C ARG A 179 -6.18 -1.56 8.47
N ASP A 180 -7.08 -0.90 9.18
CA ASP A 180 -8.39 -0.46 8.68
C ASP A 180 -8.34 0.73 7.69
N LYS A 181 -7.16 1.29 7.43
CA LYS A 181 -6.98 2.44 6.56
C LYS A 181 -7.13 2.08 5.08
N TYR A 182 -7.80 2.96 4.33
CA TYR A 182 -7.86 2.88 2.87
C TYR A 182 -6.54 3.36 2.25
N VAL A 183 -5.84 2.48 1.57
CA VAL A 183 -4.52 2.71 0.96
C VAL A 183 -4.48 2.21 -0.47
N LEU A 184 -3.42 2.58 -1.22
CA LEU A 184 -3.26 2.21 -2.63
C LEU A 184 -3.49 0.72 -2.93
N PRO A 185 -2.98 -0.25 -2.16
CA PRO A 185 -3.29 -1.67 -2.40
C PRO A 185 -4.78 -2.01 -2.27
N ARG A 186 -5.54 -1.30 -1.44
CA ARG A 186 -6.99 -1.47 -1.34
C ARG A 186 -7.71 -0.87 -2.56
N LEU A 187 -7.25 0.28 -3.06
CA LEU A 187 -7.75 0.85 -4.31
C LEU A 187 -7.53 -0.12 -5.48
N CYS A 188 -6.33 -0.70 -5.60
CA CYS A 188 -6.04 -1.69 -6.64
C CYS A 188 -6.98 -2.91 -6.52
N TRP A 189 -7.21 -3.40 -5.29
CA TRP A 189 -8.12 -4.51 -5.03
C TRP A 189 -9.57 -4.15 -5.40
N ASP A 190 -10.05 -2.96 -5.06
CA ASP A 190 -11.40 -2.51 -5.43
C ASP A 190 -11.56 -2.32 -6.95
N LEU A 191 -10.49 -2.01 -7.68
CA LEU A 191 -10.49 -1.92 -9.15
C LEU A 191 -10.32 -3.28 -9.85
N GLY A 192 -10.04 -4.36 -9.12
CA GLY A 192 -9.79 -5.69 -9.68
C GLY A 192 -8.45 -5.82 -10.41
N ILE A 193 -7.39 -5.16 -9.90
CA ILE A 193 -6.04 -5.14 -10.51
C ILE A 193 -4.96 -5.55 -9.52
#